data_040567e1fb034c266d918c251e04e165
#
_entry.id   040567e1fb034c266d918c251e04e165
#
_cell.length_a   1.000
_cell.length_b   1.000
_cell.length_c   1.000
_cell.angle_alpha   90.00
_cell.angle_beta   90.00
_cell.angle_gamma   90.00
#
_symmetry.space_group_name_H-M   'P 1'
#
loop_
_entity.id
_entity.type
_entity.pdbx_description
1 polymer ?
#
loop_
_entity_poly.entity_id
_entity_poly.type
_entity_poly.pdbx_seq_one_letter_code
_entity_poly.pdbx_strand_id
1 'polypeptide(L)'
;KFDANMFAAGAPPFAPHLTLDYIAKHSLDFWLTSEDLPDPNNRVTLDREGRITMSYTPNNLEGHKRLYAKVKEMVKEADCHEHLIPLNAFVGDRIPLAGVAHQNGTIRFGNDPKTSALDKTCKAHEVDNLYVVDGSFFCSSAAVNPALTIMANALRVGDHLLGRLK
;
A
#
# COMPACT_ATOMS: atom_id res chain seq x y z
N LYS A 1 0.14 5.38 -17.16
CA LYS A 1 0.73 6.65 -17.57
C LYS A 1 -0.15 7.82 -17.11
N PHE A 2 0.43 8.80 -16.43
CA PHE A 2 -0.29 10.01 -16.05
C PHE A 2 -0.57 10.88 -17.27
N ASP A 3 -1.74 11.52 -17.30
CA ASP A 3 -2.06 12.56 -18.28
C ASP A 3 -1.90 13.97 -17.70
N ALA A 4 -2.02 14.99 -18.54
CA ALA A 4 -1.85 16.37 -18.13
C ALA A 4 -2.84 16.82 -17.05
N ASN A 5 -4.06 16.26 -17.02
CA ASN A 5 -5.10 16.60 -16.03
C ASN A 5 -4.75 16.00 -14.66
N MET A 6 -4.18 14.79 -14.64
CA MET A 6 -3.72 14.16 -13.39
C MET A 6 -2.55 14.96 -12.79
N PHE A 7 -1.61 15.44 -13.62
CA PHE A 7 -0.57 16.33 -13.15
C PHE A 7 -1.12 17.67 -12.67
N ALA A 8 -2.09 18.24 -13.39
CA ALA A 8 -2.70 19.52 -13.01
C ALA A 8 -3.43 19.45 -11.65
N ALA A 9 -4.03 18.31 -11.31
CA ALA A 9 -4.70 18.12 -10.02
C ALA A 9 -3.75 18.22 -8.81
N GLY A 10 -2.47 17.88 -8.99
CA GLY A 10 -1.43 17.98 -7.95
C GLY A 10 -0.50 19.18 -8.10
N ALA A 11 -0.60 19.93 -9.19
CA ALA A 11 0.31 21.02 -9.51
C ALA A 11 -0.11 22.34 -8.85
N PRO A 12 0.86 23.25 -8.59
CA PRO A 12 0.54 24.61 -8.16
C PRO A 12 -0.34 25.35 -9.19
N PRO A 13 -1.23 26.25 -8.75
CA PRO A 13 -2.17 26.94 -9.63
C PRO A 13 -1.54 27.73 -10.81
N PHE A 14 -0.25 28.02 -10.71
CA PHE A 14 0.51 28.76 -11.74
C PHE A 14 1.28 27.84 -12.71
N ALA A 15 1.21 26.51 -12.59
CA ALA A 15 1.91 25.60 -13.48
C ALA A 15 1.30 25.67 -14.90
N PRO A 16 2.09 26.01 -15.96
CA PRO A 16 1.55 26.11 -17.31
C PRO A 16 1.06 24.74 -17.82
N HIS A 17 -0.16 24.68 -18.28
CA HIS A 17 -0.77 23.44 -18.80
C HIS A 17 0.04 22.81 -19.96
N LEU A 18 0.63 23.64 -20.82
CA LEU A 18 1.52 23.20 -21.91
C LEU A 18 2.74 22.43 -21.41
N THR A 19 3.31 22.83 -20.26
CA THR A 19 4.44 22.14 -19.64
C THR A 19 4.01 20.79 -19.08
N LEU A 20 2.84 20.70 -18.45
CA LEU A 20 2.30 19.47 -17.92
C LEU A 20 1.95 18.48 -19.04
N ASP A 21 1.39 18.96 -20.14
CA ASP A 21 1.08 18.15 -21.32
C ASP A 21 2.36 17.62 -21.99
N TYR A 22 3.39 18.44 -22.10
CA TYR A 22 4.70 18.01 -22.59
C TYR A 22 5.32 16.93 -21.72
N ILE A 23 5.34 17.11 -20.40
CA ILE A 23 5.81 16.10 -19.45
C ILE A 23 5.02 14.81 -19.61
N ALA A 24 3.69 14.88 -19.61
CA ALA A 24 2.82 13.71 -19.75
C ALA A 24 3.11 12.91 -21.01
N LYS A 25 3.42 13.58 -22.12
CA LYS A 25 3.71 12.93 -23.42
C LYS A 25 5.10 12.31 -23.50
N HIS A 26 6.09 12.89 -22.83
CA HIS A 26 7.52 12.56 -22.98
C HIS A 26 8.12 11.86 -21.75
N SER A 27 7.32 11.49 -20.74
CA SER A 27 7.79 10.77 -19.56
C SER A 27 7.33 9.31 -19.55
N LEU A 28 8.13 8.48 -18.91
CA LEU A 28 7.80 7.13 -18.50
C LEU A 28 7.64 7.11 -16.99
N ASP A 29 6.44 6.79 -16.51
CA ASP A 29 6.12 6.86 -15.09
C ASP A 29 6.45 5.54 -14.41
N PHE A 30 7.15 5.59 -13.27
CA PHE A 30 7.42 4.44 -12.41
C PHE A 30 6.70 4.61 -11.08
N TRP A 31 5.96 3.59 -10.67
CA TRP A 31 5.38 3.49 -9.34
C TRP A 31 6.26 2.60 -8.50
N LEU A 32 6.85 3.17 -7.46
CA LEU A 32 7.74 2.46 -6.56
C LEU A 32 6.97 2.08 -5.31
N THR A 33 6.90 0.80 -5.05
CA THR A 33 6.33 0.25 -3.82
C THR A 33 7.39 -0.53 -3.06
N SER A 34 7.44 -0.34 -1.77
CA SER A 34 8.30 -1.09 -0.85
C SER A 34 7.46 -1.73 0.23
N GLU A 35 7.98 -2.76 0.88
CA GLU A 35 7.33 -3.39 2.01
C GLU A 35 7.12 -2.38 3.14
N ASP A 36 5.92 -2.36 3.71
CA ASP A 36 5.59 -1.65 4.94
C ASP A 36 5.49 -2.64 6.09
N LEU A 37 6.10 -2.32 7.23
CA LEU A 37 6.19 -3.22 8.38
C LEU A 37 5.08 -2.93 9.39
N PRO A 38 4.65 -3.94 10.16
CA PRO A 38 3.62 -3.74 11.17
C PRO A 38 4.14 -2.83 12.29
N ASP A 39 3.36 -1.83 12.64
CA ASP A 39 3.58 -0.96 13.80
C ASP A 39 2.28 -0.90 14.63
N PRO A 40 2.31 -1.21 15.94
CA PRO A 40 1.13 -1.13 16.80
C PRO A 40 0.48 0.26 16.87
N ASN A 41 1.22 1.32 16.53
CA ASN A 41 0.70 2.69 16.50
C ASN A 41 -0.03 3.00 15.18
N ASN A 42 0.24 2.24 14.12
CA ASN A 42 -0.52 2.29 12.86
C ASN A 42 -1.80 1.47 13.05
N ARG A 43 -2.90 2.16 13.36
CA ARG A 43 -4.15 1.48 13.75
C ARG A 43 -5.40 2.22 13.31
N VAL A 44 -6.47 1.48 13.21
CA VAL A 44 -7.83 2.00 13.09
C VAL A 44 -8.49 1.92 14.46
N THR A 45 -9.08 3.02 14.88
CA THR A 45 -9.78 3.14 16.18
C THR A 45 -11.12 3.84 15.99
N LEU A 46 -11.95 3.83 17.03
CA LEU A 46 -13.12 4.68 17.11
C LEU A 46 -12.83 5.85 18.06
N ASP A 47 -13.27 7.04 17.69
CA ASP A 47 -13.26 8.19 18.59
C ASP A 47 -14.42 8.10 19.61
N ARG A 48 -14.55 9.13 20.45
CA ARG A 48 -15.59 9.18 21.49
C ARG A 48 -17.01 9.25 20.93
N GLU A 49 -17.14 9.73 19.71
CA GLU A 49 -18.41 9.84 18.97
C GLU A 49 -18.69 8.60 18.09
N GLY A 50 -17.82 7.57 18.15
CA GLY A 50 -17.96 6.34 17.37
C GLY A 50 -17.54 6.47 15.90
N ARG A 51 -16.83 7.54 15.51
CA ARG A 51 -16.33 7.72 14.15
C ARG A 51 -15.02 6.96 13.98
N ILE A 52 -14.84 6.35 12.81
CA ILE A 52 -13.60 5.64 12.46
C ILE A 52 -12.47 6.66 12.30
N THR A 53 -11.39 6.45 13.04
CA THR A 53 -10.16 7.22 12.92
C THR A 53 -9.00 6.29 12.55
N MET A 54 -8.09 6.79 11.72
CA MET A 54 -6.89 6.05 11.32
C MET A 54 -5.64 6.83 11.71
N SER A 55 -4.77 6.17 12.48
CA SER A 55 -3.42 6.66 12.77
C SER A 55 -2.45 5.89 11.89
N TYR A 56 -1.69 6.61 11.07
CA TYR A 56 -0.72 5.99 10.16
C TYR A 56 0.55 6.84 10.03
N THR A 57 1.68 6.21 10.27
CA THR A 57 3.01 6.77 10.01
C THR A 57 3.77 5.80 9.10
N PRO A 58 4.19 6.21 7.90
CA PRO A 58 4.99 5.38 7.00
C PRO A 58 6.27 4.90 7.69
N ASN A 59 6.60 3.64 7.53
CA ASN A 59 7.83 3.05 8.06
C ASN A 59 8.65 2.37 6.95
N ASN A 60 9.74 1.69 7.32
CA ASN A 60 10.65 1.01 6.39
C ASN A 60 11.14 1.90 5.23
N LEU A 61 11.30 3.21 5.48
CA LEU A 61 11.67 4.20 4.46
C LEU A 61 13.05 3.97 3.87
N GLU A 62 13.93 3.26 4.57
CA GLU A 62 15.26 2.90 4.07
C GLU A 62 15.15 1.94 2.86
N GLY A 63 14.25 0.96 2.92
CA GLY A 63 13.96 0.09 1.79
C GLY A 63 13.49 0.86 0.56
N HIS A 64 12.62 1.85 0.77
CA HIS A 64 12.13 2.72 -0.29
C HIS A 64 13.26 3.59 -0.90
N LYS A 65 14.14 4.18 -0.08
CA LYS A 65 15.29 4.96 -0.55
C LYS A 65 16.22 4.13 -1.42
N ARG A 66 16.52 2.89 -1.01
CA ARG A 66 17.36 1.97 -1.79
C ARG A 66 16.71 1.59 -3.12
N LEU A 67 15.40 1.32 -3.11
CA LEU A 67 14.65 1.04 -4.34
C LEU A 67 14.72 2.23 -5.29
N TYR A 68 14.48 3.43 -4.81
CA TYR A 68 14.57 4.64 -5.61
C TYR A 68 15.96 4.83 -6.23
N ALA A 69 17.03 4.69 -5.42
CA ALA A 69 18.40 4.79 -5.91
C ALA A 69 18.68 3.75 -7.01
N LYS A 70 18.20 2.50 -6.83
CA LYS A 70 18.41 1.43 -7.81
C LYS A 70 17.66 1.68 -9.12
N VAL A 71 16.44 2.20 -9.05
CA VAL A 71 15.68 2.57 -10.25
C VAL A 71 16.37 3.70 -11.01
N LYS A 72 16.96 4.69 -10.32
CA LYS A 72 17.75 5.75 -10.97
C LYS A 72 18.95 5.19 -11.73
N GLU A 73 19.69 4.24 -11.14
CA GLU A 73 20.78 3.56 -11.83
C GLU A 73 20.28 2.84 -13.11
N MET A 74 19.21 2.06 -13.00
CA MET A 74 18.62 1.34 -14.14
C MET A 74 18.17 2.28 -15.25
N VAL A 75 17.52 3.38 -14.91
CA VAL A 75 17.06 4.39 -15.89
C VAL A 75 18.25 5.02 -16.62
N LYS A 76 19.34 5.29 -15.90
CA LYS A 76 20.58 5.81 -16.46
C LYS A 76 21.26 4.79 -17.40
N GLU A 77 21.32 3.50 -17.01
CA GLU A 77 21.87 2.44 -17.84
C GLU A 77 21.06 2.22 -19.12
N ALA A 78 19.75 2.51 -19.08
CA ALA A 78 18.85 2.47 -20.23
C ALA A 78 18.93 3.72 -21.13
N ASP A 79 19.92 4.58 -20.93
CA ASP A 79 20.09 5.86 -21.64
C ASP A 79 18.85 6.78 -21.57
N CYS A 80 18.11 6.68 -20.46
CA CYS A 80 17.01 7.56 -20.14
C CYS A 80 17.46 8.62 -19.15
N HIS A 81 17.00 9.85 -19.32
CA HIS A 81 17.36 10.95 -18.45
C HIS A 81 16.36 11.10 -17.31
N GLU A 82 16.87 11.42 -16.11
CA GLU A 82 16.03 11.94 -15.05
C GLU A 82 15.31 13.21 -15.52
N HIS A 83 14.12 13.47 -14.99
CA HIS A 83 13.38 14.67 -15.34
C HIS A 83 14.21 15.93 -15.11
N LEU A 84 14.27 16.78 -16.13
CA LEU A 84 14.81 18.13 -16.02
C LEU A 84 13.98 19.03 -15.07
N ILE A 85 12.73 18.61 -14.81
CA ILE A 85 11.81 19.29 -13.90
C ILE A 85 11.53 18.32 -12.74
N PRO A 86 11.84 18.70 -11.49
CA PRO A 86 11.55 17.84 -10.34
C PRO A 86 10.03 17.69 -10.16
N LEU A 87 9.48 16.55 -10.57
CA LEU A 87 8.05 16.25 -10.46
C LEU A 87 7.54 16.31 -9.02
N ASN A 88 8.38 15.97 -8.05
CA ASN A 88 8.07 16.10 -6.64
C ASN A 88 7.73 17.54 -6.20
N ALA A 89 8.25 18.56 -6.89
CA ALA A 89 7.86 19.94 -6.67
C ALA A 89 6.41 20.23 -7.08
N PHE A 90 5.82 19.37 -7.94
CA PHE A 90 4.47 19.55 -8.50
C PHE A 90 3.46 18.54 -7.99
N VAL A 91 3.88 17.32 -7.70
CA VAL A 91 2.96 16.19 -7.35
C VAL A 91 3.23 15.63 -5.95
N GLY A 92 4.25 16.14 -5.24
CA GLY A 92 4.68 15.62 -3.95
C GLY A 92 5.52 14.33 -4.07
N ASP A 93 6.20 13.99 -2.97
CA ASP A 93 7.14 12.86 -2.93
C ASP A 93 6.44 11.51 -2.72
N ARG A 94 5.14 11.50 -2.42
CA ARG A 94 4.41 10.29 -2.02
C ARG A 94 2.98 10.31 -2.53
N ILE A 95 2.51 9.13 -2.92
CA ILE A 95 1.09 8.93 -3.18
C ILE A 95 0.35 8.96 -1.84
N PRO A 96 -0.68 9.80 -1.67
CA PRO A 96 -1.47 9.81 -0.45
C PRO A 96 -2.20 8.47 -0.26
N LEU A 97 -2.55 8.12 0.97
CA LEU A 97 -3.28 6.87 1.29
C LEU A 97 -4.55 6.69 0.46
N ALA A 98 -5.26 7.77 0.18
CA ALA A 98 -6.45 7.76 -0.67
C ALA A 98 -6.16 7.40 -2.15
N GLY A 99 -4.91 7.51 -2.59
CA GLY A 99 -4.46 7.16 -3.94
C GLY A 99 -3.94 5.74 -4.10
N VAL A 100 -3.90 4.93 -3.03
CA VAL A 100 -3.44 3.54 -3.04
C VAL A 100 -4.55 2.60 -2.57
N ALA A 101 -4.66 1.43 -3.18
CA ALA A 101 -5.68 0.42 -2.87
C ALA A 101 -5.06 -0.85 -2.26
N HIS A 102 -4.00 -0.70 -1.50
CA HIS A 102 -3.24 -1.81 -0.90
C HIS A 102 -3.28 -1.79 0.64
N GLN A 103 -4.27 -1.11 1.23
CA GLN A 103 -4.45 -1.10 2.68
C GLN A 103 -4.68 -2.52 3.19
N ASN A 104 -3.91 -2.91 4.21
CA ASN A 104 -3.96 -4.25 4.77
C ASN A 104 -3.43 -4.28 6.22
N GLY A 105 -3.45 -5.45 6.86
CA GLY A 105 -2.80 -5.68 8.14
C GLY A 105 -3.52 -5.17 9.37
N THR A 106 -4.79 -4.77 9.29
CA THR A 106 -5.55 -4.23 10.44
C THR A 106 -5.98 -5.31 11.42
N ILE A 107 -6.11 -6.57 10.99
CA ILE A 107 -6.53 -7.74 11.81
C ILE A 107 -5.58 -8.90 11.53
N ARG A 108 -4.32 -8.75 11.92
CA ARG A 108 -3.25 -9.69 11.57
C ARG A 108 -3.46 -11.08 12.16
N PHE A 109 -3.08 -12.12 11.39
CA PHE A 109 -3.00 -13.47 11.91
C PHE A 109 -1.63 -13.78 12.55
N GLY A 110 -1.59 -14.74 13.45
CA GLY A 110 -0.36 -15.17 14.12
C GLY A 110 -0.62 -16.28 15.13
N ASN A 111 0.43 -16.72 15.82
CA ASN A 111 0.36 -17.80 16.81
C ASN A 111 -0.05 -17.31 18.21
N ASP A 112 0.24 -16.07 18.53
CA ASP A 112 0.07 -15.53 19.88
C ASP A 112 -1.10 -14.54 19.91
N PRO A 113 -2.16 -14.84 20.67
CA PRO A 113 -3.33 -13.97 20.81
C PRO A 113 -3.00 -12.61 21.43
N LYS A 114 -1.84 -12.45 22.06
CA LYS A 114 -1.41 -11.15 22.60
C LYS A 114 -0.88 -10.20 21.50
N THR A 115 -0.48 -10.74 20.37
CA THR A 115 0.16 -9.99 19.26
C THR A 115 -0.57 -10.10 17.94
N SER A 116 -1.58 -10.96 17.84
CA SER A 116 -2.41 -11.17 16.64
C SER A 116 -3.88 -11.32 17.01
N ALA A 117 -4.76 -10.82 16.17
CA ALA A 117 -6.21 -10.95 16.36
C ALA A 117 -6.74 -12.30 15.84
N LEU A 118 -6.08 -12.88 14.84
CA LEU A 118 -6.45 -14.13 14.20
C LEU A 118 -5.37 -15.19 14.42
N ASP A 119 -5.77 -16.45 14.44
CA ASP A 119 -4.87 -17.58 14.33
C ASP A 119 -4.42 -17.83 12.88
N LYS A 120 -3.57 -18.82 12.63
CA LYS A 120 -3.08 -19.17 11.28
C LYS A 120 -4.16 -19.63 10.31
N THR A 121 -5.32 -20.01 10.79
CA THR A 121 -6.48 -20.35 9.95
C THR A 121 -7.38 -19.15 9.67
N CYS A 122 -6.93 -17.95 10.06
CA CYS A 122 -7.69 -16.71 9.98
C CYS A 122 -8.97 -16.70 10.82
N LYS A 123 -9.06 -17.57 11.84
CA LYS A 123 -10.10 -17.54 12.85
C LYS A 123 -9.70 -16.56 13.96
N ALA A 124 -10.65 -15.77 14.45
CA ALA A 124 -10.42 -14.92 15.61
C ALA A 124 -10.04 -15.78 16.84
N HIS A 125 -9.02 -15.33 17.60
CA HIS A 125 -8.59 -16.07 18.79
C HIS A 125 -9.68 -16.16 19.86
N GLU A 126 -10.47 -15.09 20.00
CA GLU A 126 -11.46 -14.93 21.07
C GLU A 126 -12.89 -15.32 20.64
N VAL A 127 -13.13 -15.59 19.35
CA VAL A 127 -14.46 -15.86 18.81
C VAL A 127 -14.41 -17.09 17.90
N ASP A 128 -15.14 -18.15 18.28
CA ASP A 128 -15.03 -19.46 17.64
C ASP A 128 -15.61 -19.55 16.22
N ASN A 129 -16.52 -18.66 15.87
CA ASN A 129 -17.23 -18.67 14.59
C ASN A 129 -16.94 -17.44 13.70
N LEU A 130 -15.86 -16.71 13.98
CA LEU A 130 -15.46 -15.53 13.21
C LEU A 130 -14.17 -15.81 12.44
N TYR A 131 -14.22 -15.61 11.12
CA TYR A 131 -13.07 -15.69 10.22
C TYR A 131 -12.95 -14.39 9.42
N VAL A 132 -11.72 -13.94 9.17
CA VAL A 132 -11.44 -12.75 8.37
C VAL A 132 -10.47 -13.14 7.25
N VAL A 133 -10.92 -13.00 5.99
CA VAL A 133 -10.20 -13.52 4.81
C VAL A 133 -9.86 -12.45 3.77
N ASP A 134 -10.13 -11.17 4.07
CA ASP A 134 -9.71 -10.03 3.26
C ASP A 134 -8.25 -9.63 3.53
N GLY A 135 -7.78 -8.51 2.97
CA GLY A 135 -6.41 -8.03 3.16
C GLY A 135 -6.02 -7.69 4.61
N SER A 136 -6.96 -7.68 5.54
CA SER A 136 -6.70 -7.34 6.95
C SER A 136 -5.77 -8.34 7.65
N PHE A 137 -5.70 -9.59 7.17
CA PHE A 137 -4.91 -10.65 7.80
C PHE A 137 -3.39 -10.50 7.62
N PHE A 138 -2.92 -9.72 6.66
CA PHE A 138 -1.48 -9.60 6.36
C PHE A 138 -0.66 -9.15 7.57
N CYS A 139 0.52 -9.76 7.74
CA CYS A 139 1.48 -9.39 8.78
C CYS A 139 2.36 -8.20 8.40
N SER A 140 2.56 -7.98 7.11
CA SER A 140 3.22 -6.80 6.52
C SER A 140 2.62 -6.53 5.15
N SER A 141 2.76 -5.30 4.64
CA SER A 141 2.38 -4.97 3.27
C SER A 141 3.52 -5.34 2.33
N ALA A 142 3.31 -6.33 1.47
CA ALA A 142 4.28 -6.68 0.44
C ALA A 142 4.44 -5.57 -0.62
N ALA A 143 5.58 -5.56 -1.30
CA ALA A 143 5.89 -4.62 -2.38
C ALA A 143 5.18 -4.96 -3.71
N VAL A 144 4.12 -5.78 -3.68
CA VAL A 144 3.36 -6.25 -4.84
C VAL A 144 1.85 -6.22 -4.56
N ASN A 145 1.05 -6.31 -5.62
CA ASN A 145 -0.41 -6.31 -5.52
C ASN A 145 -0.90 -7.49 -4.66
N PRO A 146 -1.75 -7.25 -3.62
CA PRO A 146 -2.12 -8.27 -2.64
C PRO A 146 -3.26 -9.20 -3.08
N ALA A 147 -4.00 -8.90 -4.14
CA ALA A 147 -5.26 -9.56 -4.48
C ALA A 147 -5.14 -11.07 -4.67
N LEU A 148 -4.11 -11.57 -5.36
CA LEU A 148 -3.91 -13.01 -5.57
C LEU A 148 -3.67 -13.74 -4.24
N THR A 149 -2.91 -13.16 -3.32
CA THR A 149 -2.65 -13.72 -2.00
C THR A 149 -3.93 -13.75 -1.15
N ILE A 150 -4.75 -12.68 -1.24
CA ILE A 150 -6.06 -12.64 -0.56
C ILE A 150 -6.96 -13.77 -1.05
N MET A 151 -7.10 -13.94 -2.36
CA MET A 151 -7.91 -15.01 -2.95
C MET A 151 -7.40 -16.40 -2.58
N ALA A 152 -6.10 -16.64 -2.67
CA ALA A 152 -5.50 -17.91 -2.30
C ALA A 152 -5.72 -18.23 -0.82
N ASN A 153 -5.57 -17.23 0.07
CA ASN A 153 -5.85 -17.40 1.48
C ASN A 153 -7.33 -17.69 1.77
N ALA A 154 -8.24 -17.00 1.07
CA ALA A 154 -9.69 -17.25 1.22
C ALA A 154 -10.06 -18.69 0.83
N LEU A 155 -9.50 -19.24 -0.25
CA LEU A 155 -9.67 -20.64 -0.63
C LEU A 155 -9.11 -21.59 0.44
N ARG A 156 -7.91 -21.34 0.95
CA ARG A 156 -7.30 -22.14 2.03
C ARG A 156 -8.17 -22.17 3.30
N VAL A 157 -8.75 -21.03 3.67
CA VAL A 157 -9.66 -20.95 4.82
C VAL A 157 -10.98 -21.66 4.53
N GLY A 158 -11.48 -21.60 3.29
CA GLY A 158 -12.65 -22.36 2.84
C GLY A 158 -12.46 -23.88 3.00
N ASP A 159 -11.33 -24.41 2.57
CA ASP A 159 -10.97 -25.83 2.74
C ASP A 159 -10.89 -26.21 4.23
N HIS A 160 -10.31 -25.36 5.07
CA HIS A 160 -10.28 -25.55 6.51
C HIS A 160 -11.70 -25.61 7.12
N LEU A 161 -12.59 -24.70 6.71
CA LEU A 161 -13.97 -24.67 7.17
C LEU A 161 -14.74 -25.93 6.75
N LEU A 162 -14.58 -26.40 5.52
CA LEU A 162 -15.18 -27.65 5.05
C LEU A 162 -14.74 -28.86 5.88
N GLY A 163 -13.47 -28.90 6.29
CA GLY A 163 -12.94 -29.92 7.19
C GLY A 163 -13.50 -29.83 8.62
N ARG A 164 -13.78 -28.63 9.10
CA ARG A 164 -14.31 -28.39 10.46
C ARG A 164 -15.82 -28.68 10.58
N LEU A 165 -16.57 -28.49 9.50
CA LEU A 165 -18.04 -28.64 9.47
C LEU A 165 -18.50 -30.06 9.14
N LYS A 166 -17.58 -30.95 8.81
CA LYS A 166 -17.83 -32.43 8.66
C LYS A 166 -17.75 -33.10 10.00
#